data_6ae25f178e8ac722d2e5118c6f354720
#
_entry.id   6ae25f178e8ac722d2e5118c6f354720
#
_cell.length_a   1.000
_cell.length_b   1.000
_cell.length_c   1.000
_cell.angle_alpha   90.00
_cell.angle_beta   90.00
_cell.angle_gamma   90.00
#
_symmetry.space_group_name_H-M   'P 1'
#
loop_
_entity.id
_entity.type
_entity.pdbx_description
1 polymer ?
#
loop_
_entity_poly.entity_id
_entity_poly.type
_entity_poly.pdbx_seq_one_letter_code
_entity_poly.pdbx_strand_id
1 'polypeptide(L)'
;MRATDADWLDAAARLAVRARPLSRPNPAVGAILVKDGVVIGRGWTQPGGRPHAEAVALKQAGDRATGATAYVTLEPCAHRSERGPPCCDLLVASGVPRAVIGVADPDPRTSGKGAQRLHKAGIETHILDHAASRASLAGYLTRTALDRPHVTLKLALSLDGCVATMSGHSRWITGEAARAHVHSRRALADAILVGGGTWRADQPRLDVRLPGLENRSPRRIVLTRGVAPEGVEAISAPERIAQLDGVQYLYIEGGPLTAAAFLQEDLVDRLEIYRAPIIIGGGVSAIGDLGQDALADAHGRWALVDCRQLGSDSYEAYSRTR
;
A
#
# COMPACT_ATOMS: atom_id res chain seq x y z
N MET A 1 -2.69 -1.72 -31.11
CA MET A 1 -2.22 -0.44 -30.52
C MET A 1 -0.83 -0.66 -29.92
N ARG A 2 0.09 0.30 -30.09
CA ARG A 2 1.36 0.25 -29.35
C ARG A 2 1.12 0.71 -27.92
N ALA A 3 1.76 0.06 -26.94
CA ALA A 3 1.68 0.45 -25.54
C ALA A 3 2.28 1.85 -25.34
N THR A 4 1.63 2.65 -24.53
CA THR A 4 2.03 4.02 -24.17
C THR A 4 3.01 4.02 -22.98
N ASP A 5 3.62 5.16 -22.66
CA ASP A 5 4.43 5.30 -21.45
C ASP A 5 3.64 5.01 -20.16
N ALA A 6 2.37 5.41 -20.14
CA ALA A 6 1.47 5.12 -19.01
C ALA A 6 1.24 3.61 -18.84
N ASP A 7 1.02 2.86 -19.92
CA ASP A 7 0.84 1.41 -19.87
C ASP A 7 2.09 0.70 -19.29
N TRP A 8 3.29 1.17 -19.65
CA TRP A 8 4.54 0.63 -19.10
C TRP A 8 4.74 0.99 -17.63
N LEU A 9 4.38 2.22 -17.23
CA LEU A 9 4.39 2.59 -15.82
C LEU A 9 3.35 1.82 -15.00
N ASP A 10 2.19 1.51 -15.57
CA ASP A 10 1.21 0.59 -14.95
C ASP A 10 1.81 -0.79 -14.70
N ALA A 11 2.55 -1.33 -15.67
CA ALA A 11 3.25 -2.60 -15.51
C ALA A 11 4.32 -2.53 -14.42
N ALA A 12 5.10 -1.45 -14.37
CA ALA A 12 6.09 -1.21 -13.32
C ALA A 12 5.43 -1.06 -11.93
N ALA A 13 4.29 -0.36 -11.83
CA ALA A 13 3.54 -0.20 -10.59
C ALA A 13 2.99 -1.53 -10.05
N ARG A 14 2.50 -2.41 -10.94
CA ARG A 14 2.11 -3.78 -10.57
C ARG A 14 3.28 -4.60 -10.05
N LEU A 15 4.48 -4.43 -10.60
CA LEU A 15 5.69 -5.09 -10.08
C LEU A 15 6.11 -4.56 -8.71
N ALA A 16 5.97 -3.27 -8.46
CA ALA A 16 6.32 -2.62 -7.19
C ALA A 16 5.64 -3.29 -5.99
N VAL A 17 4.40 -3.75 -6.14
CA VAL A 17 3.64 -4.43 -5.07
C VAL A 17 4.38 -5.66 -4.53
N ARG A 18 5.20 -6.34 -5.34
CA ARG A 18 5.98 -7.52 -4.91
C ARG A 18 7.02 -7.20 -3.83
N ALA A 19 7.48 -5.95 -3.77
CA ALA A 19 8.44 -5.51 -2.75
C ALA A 19 7.81 -5.42 -1.35
N ARG A 20 6.48 -5.20 -1.25
CA ARG A 20 5.78 -5.03 0.03
C ARG A 20 5.58 -6.34 0.78
N PRO A 21 5.70 -6.35 2.10
CA PRO A 21 6.20 -5.30 3.01
C PRO A 21 7.73 -5.35 3.16
N LEU A 22 8.42 -6.23 2.44
CA LEU A 22 9.80 -6.64 2.70
C LEU A 22 10.85 -5.57 2.36
N SER A 23 10.52 -4.57 1.52
CA SER A 23 11.45 -3.50 1.13
C SER A 23 11.70 -2.45 2.21
N ARG A 24 10.83 -2.37 3.23
CA ARG A 24 10.92 -1.34 4.28
C ARG A 24 12.30 -1.27 4.95
N PRO A 25 12.74 -0.08 5.38
CA PRO A 25 12.05 1.21 5.31
C PRO A 25 12.08 1.86 3.93
N ASN A 26 12.72 1.25 2.93
CA ASN A 26 12.81 1.77 1.58
C ASN A 26 11.45 1.67 0.85
N PRO A 27 11.18 2.58 -0.11
CA PRO A 27 9.98 2.51 -0.93
C PRO A 27 9.92 1.24 -1.77
N ALA A 28 8.71 0.73 -1.97
CA ALA A 28 8.44 -0.39 -2.87
C ALA A 28 8.39 0.13 -4.32
N VAL A 29 9.53 0.19 -4.98
CA VAL A 29 9.69 0.66 -6.36
C VAL A 29 9.60 -0.50 -7.34
N GLY A 30 9.04 -0.27 -8.52
CA GLY A 30 9.07 -1.15 -9.67
C GLY A 30 9.78 -0.49 -10.85
N ALA A 31 10.53 -1.28 -11.62
CA ALA A 31 11.23 -0.82 -12.82
C ALA A 31 11.11 -1.86 -13.94
N ILE A 32 10.92 -1.38 -15.17
CA ILE A 32 11.00 -2.20 -16.38
C ILE A 32 11.86 -1.50 -17.43
N LEU A 33 12.57 -2.30 -18.21
CA LEU A 33 13.33 -1.85 -19.38
C LEU A 33 12.64 -2.39 -20.63
N VAL A 34 12.33 -1.50 -21.56
CA VAL A 34 11.61 -1.83 -22.81
C VAL A 34 12.46 -1.42 -23.99
N LYS A 35 12.65 -2.35 -24.93
CA LYS A 35 13.31 -2.12 -26.21
C LYS A 35 12.44 -2.69 -27.34
N ASP A 36 12.16 -1.89 -28.34
CA ASP A 36 11.35 -2.27 -29.51
C ASP A 36 9.97 -2.86 -29.12
N GLY A 37 9.35 -2.31 -28.05
CA GLY A 37 8.06 -2.78 -27.52
C GLY A 37 8.14 -4.09 -26.72
N VAL A 38 9.34 -4.60 -26.44
CA VAL A 38 9.56 -5.83 -25.67
C VAL A 38 10.18 -5.52 -24.30
N VAL A 39 9.64 -6.10 -23.24
CA VAL A 39 10.24 -6.03 -21.89
C VAL A 39 11.48 -6.91 -21.85
N ILE A 40 12.66 -6.31 -21.72
CA ILE A 40 13.96 -6.99 -21.66
C ILE A 40 14.52 -7.11 -20.25
N GLY A 41 14.01 -6.32 -19.30
CA GLY A 41 14.38 -6.37 -17.90
C GLY A 41 13.26 -5.86 -17.01
N ARG A 42 13.11 -6.44 -15.83
CA ARG A 42 12.11 -6.06 -14.83
C ARG A 42 12.67 -6.29 -13.43
N GLY A 43 12.33 -5.39 -12.53
CA GLY A 43 12.79 -5.45 -11.15
C GLY A 43 11.85 -4.75 -10.20
N TRP A 44 12.00 -5.08 -8.94
CA TRP A 44 11.36 -4.39 -7.82
C TRP A 44 12.35 -4.32 -6.66
N THR A 45 12.14 -3.37 -5.74
CA THR A 45 12.99 -3.22 -4.55
C THR A 45 13.04 -4.53 -3.77
N GLN A 46 14.23 -5.05 -3.52
CA GLN A 46 14.42 -6.33 -2.86
C GLN A 46 14.26 -6.23 -1.34
N PRO A 47 14.08 -7.36 -0.63
CA PRO A 47 13.99 -7.39 0.84
C PRO A 47 15.14 -6.63 1.50
N GLY A 48 14.83 -5.88 2.58
CA GLY A 48 15.77 -4.98 3.23
C GLY A 48 16.10 -3.71 2.42
N GLY A 49 15.35 -3.45 1.32
CA GLY A 49 15.43 -2.24 0.54
C GLY A 49 16.52 -2.21 -0.54
N ARG A 50 17.33 -3.25 -0.68
CA ARG A 50 18.37 -3.33 -1.73
C ARG A 50 18.59 -4.77 -2.21
N PRO A 51 18.98 -4.98 -3.51
CA PRO A 51 19.11 -3.98 -4.59
C PRO A 51 17.82 -3.24 -4.91
N HIS A 52 17.91 -2.02 -5.44
CA HIS A 52 16.77 -1.26 -5.95
C HIS A 52 16.23 -1.86 -7.25
N ALA A 53 15.01 -1.48 -7.62
CA ALA A 53 14.29 -1.99 -8.77
C ALA A 53 15.09 -1.86 -10.08
N GLU A 54 15.71 -0.69 -10.29
CA GLU A 54 16.50 -0.39 -11.48
C GLU A 54 17.71 -1.31 -11.60
N ALA A 55 18.43 -1.54 -10.51
CA ALA A 55 19.58 -2.44 -10.48
C ALA A 55 19.20 -3.88 -10.86
N VAL A 56 18.04 -4.36 -10.36
CA VAL A 56 17.51 -5.69 -10.70
C VAL A 56 17.11 -5.77 -12.16
N ALA A 57 16.39 -4.75 -12.67
CA ALA A 57 15.98 -4.69 -14.06
C ALA A 57 17.17 -4.64 -15.03
N LEU A 58 18.18 -3.80 -14.73
CA LEU A 58 19.42 -3.67 -15.50
C LEU A 58 20.22 -4.98 -15.50
N LYS A 59 20.34 -5.64 -14.35
CA LYS A 59 21.00 -6.95 -14.25
C LYS A 59 20.34 -7.99 -15.15
N GLN A 60 19.00 -8.00 -15.19
CA GLN A 60 18.26 -8.94 -16.06
C GLN A 60 18.44 -8.61 -17.55
N ALA A 61 18.46 -7.32 -17.91
CA ALA A 61 18.62 -6.91 -19.30
C ALA A 61 20.03 -7.16 -19.84
N GLY A 62 21.06 -6.99 -18.99
CA GLY A 62 22.47 -7.06 -19.43
C GLY A 62 22.76 -6.04 -20.53
N ASP A 63 23.56 -6.42 -21.53
CA ASP A 63 23.96 -5.57 -22.64
C ASP A 63 22.80 -5.09 -23.51
N ARG A 64 21.64 -5.76 -23.44
CA ARG A 64 20.43 -5.34 -24.16
C ARG A 64 19.85 -4.02 -23.63
N ALA A 65 20.27 -3.56 -22.44
CA ALA A 65 19.82 -2.28 -21.86
C ALA A 65 20.18 -1.09 -22.73
N THR A 66 21.28 -1.16 -23.49
CA THR A 66 21.68 -0.12 -24.44
C THR A 66 20.59 0.10 -25.49
N GLY A 67 20.13 1.35 -25.60
CA GLY A 67 19.03 1.75 -26.52
C GLY A 67 17.63 1.43 -26.01
N ALA A 68 17.46 0.93 -24.78
CA ALA A 68 16.15 0.69 -24.16
C ALA A 68 15.59 1.95 -23.48
N THR A 69 14.28 2.00 -23.26
CA THR A 69 13.64 2.98 -22.37
C THR A 69 13.47 2.37 -20.97
N ALA A 70 13.88 3.10 -19.94
CA ALA A 70 13.65 2.72 -18.55
C ALA A 70 12.36 3.36 -18.02
N TYR A 71 11.46 2.54 -17.46
CA TYR A 71 10.23 2.98 -16.79
C TYR A 71 10.35 2.65 -15.31
N VAL A 72 10.29 3.66 -14.44
CA VAL A 72 10.50 3.52 -13.00
C VAL A 72 9.39 4.23 -12.24
N THR A 73 8.79 3.59 -11.26
CA THR A 73 7.64 4.16 -10.52
C THR A 73 8.02 5.37 -9.66
N LEU A 74 9.27 5.47 -9.19
CA LEU A 74 9.80 6.56 -8.38
C LEU A 74 11.09 7.10 -9.00
N GLU A 75 11.37 8.37 -8.81
CA GLU A 75 12.61 8.99 -9.26
C GLU A 75 13.85 8.21 -8.80
N PRO A 76 14.77 7.84 -9.72
CA PRO A 76 15.99 7.11 -9.39
C PRO A 76 16.87 7.87 -8.40
N CYS A 77 17.33 7.18 -7.35
CA CYS A 77 18.13 7.82 -6.30
C CYS A 77 19.45 8.40 -6.85
N ALA A 78 19.81 9.60 -6.34
CA ALA A 78 21.02 10.33 -6.73
C ALA A 78 22.11 10.32 -5.65
N HIS A 79 21.78 9.94 -4.41
CA HIS A 79 22.73 9.92 -3.28
C HIS A 79 23.53 8.63 -3.23
N ARG A 80 24.81 8.74 -2.85
CA ARG A 80 25.66 7.57 -2.59
C ARG A 80 25.28 6.91 -1.26
N SER A 81 25.42 5.60 -1.20
CA SER A 81 25.19 4.77 -0.03
C SER A 81 26.28 3.72 0.05
N GLU A 82 26.70 3.35 1.27
CA GLU A 82 27.64 2.22 1.49
C GLU A 82 27.09 0.90 0.92
N ARG A 83 25.77 0.80 0.75
CA ARG A 83 25.07 -0.38 0.25
C ARG A 83 24.99 -0.46 -1.28
N GLY A 84 25.66 0.45 -2.01
CA GLY A 84 25.75 0.41 -3.48
C GLY A 84 25.61 1.77 -4.16
N PRO A 85 25.87 1.83 -5.47
CA PRO A 85 25.85 3.05 -6.26
C PRO A 85 24.44 3.63 -6.38
N PRO A 86 24.31 4.94 -6.68
CA PRO A 86 23.04 5.56 -7.04
C PRO A 86 22.42 4.92 -8.29
N CYS A 87 21.09 4.80 -8.34
CA CYS A 87 20.40 4.23 -9.50
C CYS A 87 20.59 5.10 -10.77
N CYS A 88 20.73 6.43 -10.60
CA CYS A 88 21.07 7.30 -11.72
C CYS A 88 22.38 6.89 -12.40
N ASP A 89 23.42 6.55 -11.63
CA ASP A 89 24.71 6.14 -12.18
C ASP A 89 24.62 4.82 -12.92
N LEU A 90 23.81 3.88 -12.39
CA LEU A 90 23.57 2.61 -13.07
C LEU A 90 22.85 2.79 -14.40
N LEU A 91 21.85 3.67 -14.45
CA LEU A 91 21.13 3.99 -15.69
C LEU A 91 22.04 4.70 -16.71
N VAL A 92 22.85 5.64 -16.27
CA VAL A 92 23.84 6.32 -17.15
C VAL A 92 24.82 5.30 -17.72
N ALA A 93 25.39 4.43 -16.88
CA ALA A 93 26.37 3.42 -17.31
C ALA A 93 25.78 2.36 -18.26
N SER A 94 24.46 2.14 -18.22
CA SER A 94 23.80 1.10 -19.03
C SER A 94 23.51 1.51 -20.49
N GLY A 95 23.70 2.76 -20.83
CA GLY A 95 23.44 3.26 -22.20
C GLY A 95 21.95 3.36 -22.57
N VAL A 96 21.05 3.47 -21.58
CA VAL A 96 19.64 3.79 -21.84
C VAL A 96 19.51 5.25 -22.31
N PRO A 97 18.91 5.54 -23.48
CA PRO A 97 18.76 6.91 -23.97
C PRO A 97 17.58 7.66 -23.35
N ARG A 98 16.62 6.95 -22.71
CA ARG A 98 15.37 7.51 -22.21
C ARG A 98 14.95 6.89 -20.90
N ALA A 99 14.48 7.74 -19.96
CA ALA A 99 13.90 7.34 -18.66
C ALA A 99 12.55 8.02 -18.45
N VAL A 100 11.53 7.23 -18.14
CA VAL A 100 10.18 7.69 -17.80
C VAL A 100 9.91 7.35 -16.33
N ILE A 101 9.67 8.39 -15.55
CA ILE A 101 9.54 8.33 -14.08
C ILE A 101 8.07 8.54 -13.73
N GLY A 102 7.53 7.66 -12.88
CA GLY A 102 6.13 7.73 -12.45
C GLY A 102 5.87 8.88 -11.50
N VAL A 103 6.72 9.06 -10.48
CA VAL A 103 6.57 10.08 -9.43
C VAL A 103 7.94 10.64 -9.05
N ALA A 104 8.02 11.97 -8.84
CA ALA A 104 9.20 12.60 -8.25
C ALA A 104 9.39 12.10 -6.80
N ASP A 105 10.64 11.90 -6.39
CA ASP A 105 10.93 11.47 -5.01
C ASP A 105 10.80 12.68 -4.06
N PRO A 106 9.95 12.60 -3.01
CA PRO A 106 9.85 13.67 -2.02
C PRO A 106 11.06 13.75 -1.07
N ASP A 107 11.94 12.73 -1.03
CA ASP A 107 13.13 12.75 -0.19
C ASP A 107 14.09 13.87 -0.64
N PRO A 108 14.45 14.85 0.21
CA PRO A 108 15.34 15.97 -0.15
C PRO A 108 16.72 15.54 -0.66
N ARG A 109 17.16 14.32 -0.36
CA ARG A 109 18.42 13.75 -0.88
C ARG A 109 18.33 13.41 -2.36
N THR A 110 17.13 13.12 -2.89
CA THR A 110 16.88 12.71 -4.28
C THR A 110 16.08 13.77 -5.04
N SER A 111 15.07 14.37 -4.45
CA SER A 111 14.08 15.28 -5.05
C SER A 111 14.63 16.14 -6.20
N GLY A 112 14.28 15.84 -7.43
CA GLY A 112 14.73 16.49 -8.66
C GLY A 112 16.19 16.24 -9.06
N LYS A 113 17.04 15.76 -8.15
CA LYS A 113 18.48 15.54 -8.40
C LYS A 113 18.71 14.31 -9.27
N GLY A 114 17.85 13.29 -9.13
CA GLY A 114 17.89 12.10 -9.96
C GLY A 114 17.60 12.40 -11.40
N ALA A 115 16.48 13.04 -11.68
CA ALA A 115 16.08 13.46 -13.01
C ALA A 115 17.11 14.44 -13.63
N GLN A 116 17.60 15.42 -12.85
CA GLN A 116 18.63 16.36 -13.32
C GLN A 116 19.94 15.64 -13.71
N ARG A 117 20.35 14.62 -12.93
CA ARG A 117 21.58 13.87 -13.19
C ARG A 117 21.47 13.04 -14.47
N LEU A 118 20.31 12.39 -14.68
CA LEU A 118 20.04 11.67 -15.93
C LEU A 118 20.05 12.62 -17.12
N HIS A 119 19.38 13.76 -17.03
CA HIS A 119 19.34 14.78 -18.08
C HIS A 119 20.73 15.32 -18.43
N LYS A 120 21.56 15.65 -17.42
CA LYS A 120 22.95 16.09 -17.62
C LYS A 120 23.83 15.06 -18.32
N ALA A 121 23.50 13.77 -18.18
CA ALA A 121 24.18 12.66 -18.86
C ALA A 121 23.64 12.40 -20.28
N GLY A 122 22.72 13.24 -20.80
CA GLY A 122 22.11 13.10 -22.12
C GLY A 122 20.95 12.12 -22.21
N ILE A 123 20.43 11.65 -21.09
CA ILE A 123 19.24 10.78 -21.05
C ILE A 123 17.98 11.63 -21.10
N GLU A 124 17.13 11.42 -22.10
CA GLU A 124 15.80 12.03 -22.18
C GLU A 124 14.97 11.59 -20.98
N THR A 125 14.56 12.53 -20.12
CA THR A 125 13.94 12.21 -18.82
C THR A 125 12.59 12.89 -18.68
N HIS A 126 11.53 12.12 -18.40
CA HIS A 126 10.16 12.59 -18.18
C HIS A 126 9.64 12.12 -16.83
N ILE A 127 8.96 13.02 -16.10
CA ILE A 127 8.19 12.71 -14.88
C ILE A 127 6.72 12.91 -15.21
N LEU A 128 5.89 11.84 -15.14
CA LEU A 128 4.50 11.88 -15.60
C LEU A 128 3.47 12.13 -14.48
N ASP A 129 3.89 12.15 -13.20
CA ASP A 129 2.98 12.14 -12.04
C ASP A 129 1.87 11.08 -12.17
N HIS A 130 2.31 9.85 -12.43
CA HIS A 130 1.47 8.74 -12.84
C HIS A 130 0.67 8.15 -11.65
N ALA A 131 -0.66 8.09 -11.78
CA ALA A 131 -1.58 7.72 -10.69
C ALA A 131 -1.32 6.32 -10.11
N ALA A 132 -1.09 5.29 -10.96
CA ALA A 132 -0.84 3.94 -10.47
C ALA A 132 0.54 3.81 -9.79
N SER A 133 1.56 4.56 -10.25
CA SER A 133 2.85 4.64 -9.56
C SER A 133 2.69 5.29 -8.19
N ARG A 134 1.95 6.39 -8.09
CA ARG A 134 1.62 7.06 -6.82
C ARG A 134 0.89 6.12 -5.87
N ALA A 135 -0.12 5.38 -6.34
CA ALA A 135 -0.86 4.40 -5.55
C ALA A 135 0.02 3.24 -5.06
N SER A 136 0.97 2.76 -5.87
CA SER A 136 1.90 1.71 -5.46
C SER A 136 2.88 2.15 -4.37
N LEU A 137 3.18 3.45 -4.30
CA LEU A 137 4.09 4.10 -3.36
C LEU A 137 3.38 4.77 -2.18
N ALA A 138 2.04 4.63 -2.06
CA ALA A 138 1.23 5.39 -1.12
C ALA A 138 1.79 5.41 0.32
N GLY A 139 2.25 4.26 0.83
CA GLY A 139 2.82 4.18 2.18
C GLY A 139 4.09 5.02 2.36
N TYR A 140 5.01 4.96 1.39
CA TYR A 140 6.23 5.78 1.40
C TYR A 140 5.91 7.27 1.29
N LEU A 141 5.03 7.64 0.35
CA LEU A 141 4.64 9.03 0.12
C LEU A 141 3.92 9.62 1.33
N THR A 142 2.98 8.87 1.93
CA THR A 142 2.27 9.28 3.14
C THR A 142 3.24 9.45 4.31
N ARG A 143 4.15 8.48 4.53
CA ARG A 143 5.14 8.54 5.61
C ARG A 143 6.06 9.75 5.47
N THR A 144 6.51 10.05 4.26
CA THR A 144 7.41 11.18 4.00
C THR A 144 6.70 12.54 4.13
N ALA A 145 5.44 12.64 3.69
CA ALA A 145 4.71 13.90 3.69
C ALA A 145 4.00 14.20 5.02
N LEU A 146 3.49 13.18 5.72
CA LEU A 146 2.60 13.32 6.88
C LEU A 146 3.16 12.68 8.16
N ASP A 147 4.38 12.15 8.12
CA ASP A 147 5.06 11.44 9.21
C ASP A 147 4.21 10.35 9.89
N ARG A 148 3.34 9.68 9.14
CA ARG A 148 2.51 8.58 9.59
C ARG A 148 2.37 7.49 8.51
N PRO A 149 2.00 6.24 8.86
CA PRO A 149 1.70 5.24 7.86
C PRO A 149 0.46 5.59 7.03
N HIS A 150 0.39 5.05 5.82
CA HIS A 150 -0.83 4.97 5.04
C HIS A 150 -1.78 3.94 5.66
N VAL A 151 -2.98 4.37 6.01
CA VAL A 151 -3.96 3.58 6.75
C VAL A 151 -5.02 3.01 5.81
N THR A 152 -5.16 1.69 5.82
CA THR A 152 -6.30 1.00 5.20
C THR A 152 -7.24 0.48 6.29
N LEU A 153 -8.47 0.93 6.29
CA LEU A 153 -9.54 0.40 7.14
C LEU A 153 -10.35 -0.65 6.37
N LYS A 154 -10.39 -1.87 6.89
CA LYS A 154 -11.16 -2.97 6.30
C LYS A 154 -12.44 -3.20 7.11
N LEU A 155 -13.56 -3.32 6.40
CA LEU A 155 -14.86 -3.69 6.96
C LEU A 155 -15.40 -4.94 6.25
N ALA A 156 -15.92 -5.90 7.03
CA ALA A 156 -16.67 -7.04 6.51
C ALA A 156 -18.10 -6.96 7.05
N LEU A 157 -19.08 -6.82 6.16
CA LEU A 157 -20.43 -6.46 6.56
C LEU A 157 -21.51 -7.18 5.74
N SER A 158 -22.72 -7.23 6.30
CA SER A 158 -23.95 -7.66 5.63
C SER A 158 -24.43 -6.61 4.61
N LEU A 159 -25.46 -6.93 3.82
CA LEU A 159 -26.10 -5.98 2.90
C LEU A 159 -26.66 -4.75 3.62
N ASP A 160 -27.19 -4.94 4.83
CA ASP A 160 -27.73 -3.89 5.70
C ASP A 160 -26.67 -3.22 6.59
N GLY A 161 -25.36 -3.42 6.30
CA GLY A 161 -24.26 -2.67 6.91
C GLY A 161 -23.85 -3.13 8.31
N CYS A 162 -24.25 -4.32 8.76
CA CYS A 162 -23.91 -4.84 10.07
C CYS A 162 -22.64 -5.70 10.05
N VAL A 163 -21.86 -5.64 11.15
CA VAL A 163 -20.63 -6.45 11.38
C VAL A 163 -20.83 -7.57 12.39
N ALA A 164 -21.96 -7.61 13.06
CA ALA A 164 -22.35 -8.65 14.00
C ALA A 164 -23.85 -8.60 14.27
N THR A 165 -24.42 -9.69 14.82
CA THR A 165 -25.74 -9.66 15.44
C THR A 165 -25.72 -8.81 16.73
N MET A 166 -26.90 -8.46 17.27
CA MET A 166 -26.98 -7.76 18.57
C MET A 166 -26.34 -8.53 19.72
N SER A 167 -26.34 -9.86 19.67
CA SER A 167 -25.64 -10.72 20.63
C SER A 167 -24.11 -10.78 20.46
N GLY A 168 -23.57 -10.07 19.43
CA GLY A 168 -22.14 -10.01 19.15
C GLY A 168 -21.61 -11.17 18.28
N HIS A 169 -22.46 -12.04 17.75
CA HIS A 169 -22.02 -13.11 16.86
C HIS A 169 -21.63 -12.55 15.49
N SER A 170 -20.34 -12.69 15.11
CA SER A 170 -19.74 -12.09 13.91
C SER A 170 -19.05 -13.09 12.98
N ARG A 171 -19.01 -14.39 13.31
CA ARG A 171 -18.27 -15.40 12.53
C ARG A 171 -19.21 -16.37 11.83
N TRP A 172 -19.18 -16.49 10.51
CA TRP A 172 -18.45 -15.70 9.51
C TRP A 172 -19.47 -14.92 8.68
N ILE A 173 -19.30 -13.62 8.54
CA ILE A 173 -20.17 -12.79 7.70
C ILE A 173 -19.83 -13.06 6.23
N THR A 174 -18.54 -13.00 5.87
CA THR A 174 -18.06 -13.16 4.49
C THR A 174 -17.60 -14.58 4.18
N GLY A 175 -17.69 -14.95 2.91
CA GLY A 175 -17.32 -16.26 2.39
C GLY A 175 -15.80 -16.49 2.33
N GLU A 176 -15.40 -17.68 1.88
CA GLU A 176 -14.00 -18.11 1.87
C GLU A 176 -13.14 -17.30 0.91
N ALA A 177 -13.64 -17.00 -0.30
CA ALA A 177 -12.93 -16.22 -1.30
C ALA A 177 -12.60 -14.80 -0.78
N ALA A 178 -13.55 -14.13 -0.11
CA ALA A 178 -13.32 -12.84 0.51
C ALA A 178 -12.27 -12.92 1.63
N ARG A 179 -12.36 -13.94 2.51
CA ARG A 179 -11.34 -14.15 3.56
C ARG A 179 -9.95 -14.43 3.00
N ALA A 180 -9.84 -15.22 1.92
CA ALA A 180 -8.56 -15.43 1.23
C ALA A 180 -7.99 -14.12 0.67
N HIS A 181 -8.85 -13.27 0.09
CA HIS A 181 -8.45 -11.93 -0.38
C HIS A 181 -7.97 -11.05 0.80
N VAL A 182 -8.66 -11.04 1.95
CA VAL A 182 -8.20 -10.33 3.16
C VAL A 182 -6.79 -10.79 3.57
N HIS A 183 -6.51 -12.09 3.57
CA HIS A 183 -5.16 -12.58 3.87
C HIS A 183 -4.11 -12.10 2.85
N SER A 184 -4.47 -11.96 1.57
CA SER A 184 -3.56 -11.36 0.57
C SER A 184 -3.28 -9.89 0.86
N ARG A 185 -4.27 -9.15 1.40
CA ARG A 185 -4.11 -7.74 1.81
C ARG A 185 -3.21 -7.62 3.05
N ARG A 186 -3.41 -8.50 4.05
CA ARG A 186 -2.52 -8.57 5.22
C ARG A 186 -1.06 -8.79 4.82
N ALA A 187 -0.80 -9.66 3.83
CA ALA A 187 0.54 -9.95 3.34
C ALA A 187 1.25 -8.75 2.68
N LEU A 188 0.55 -7.64 2.44
CA LEU A 188 1.07 -6.40 1.88
C LEU A 188 1.20 -5.28 2.93
N ALA A 189 0.81 -5.54 4.18
CA ALA A 189 0.86 -4.57 5.26
C ALA A 189 2.10 -4.79 6.15
N ASP A 190 2.65 -3.71 6.70
CA ASP A 190 3.74 -3.77 7.68
C ASP A 190 3.21 -4.09 9.08
N ALA A 191 2.03 -3.56 9.37
CA ALA A 191 1.36 -3.76 10.65
C ALA A 191 -0.15 -3.95 10.47
N ILE A 192 -0.77 -4.69 11.39
CA ILE A 192 -2.21 -4.89 11.48
C ILE A 192 -2.69 -4.46 12.86
N LEU A 193 -3.79 -3.69 12.91
CA LEU A 193 -4.33 -3.13 14.13
C LEU A 193 -5.77 -3.60 14.36
N VAL A 194 -6.06 -3.94 15.62
CA VAL A 194 -7.43 -4.16 16.12
C VAL A 194 -7.66 -3.34 17.38
N GLY A 195 -8.92 -3.06 17.72
CA GLY A 195 -9.27 -2.44 18.99
C GLY A 195 -9.18 -3.43 20.17
N GLY A 196 -8.96 -2.93 21.39
CA GLY A 196 -8.88 -3.72 22.60
C GLY A 196 -10.16 -4.54 22.88
N GLY A 197 -11.34 -4.06 22.45
CA GLY A 197 -12.59 -4.83 22.51
C GLY A 197 -12.54 -6.09 21.67
N THR A 198 -12.17 -5.95 20.39
CA THR A 198 -11.98 -7.08 19.45
C THR A 198 -10.90 -8.04 19.96
N TRP A 199 -9.79 -7.50 20.49
CA TRP A 199 -8.73 -8.35 21.05
C TRP A 199 -9.23 -9.23 22.20
N ARG A 200 -9.96 -8.64 23.16
CA ARG A 200 -10.50 -9.40 24.32
C ARG A 200 -11.55 -10.42 23.93
N ALA A 201 -12.40 -10.09 22.95
CA ALA A 201 -13.47 -10.98 22.52
C ALA A 201 -12.97 -12.16 21.69
N ASP A 202 -12.01 -11.91 20.79
CA ASP A 202 -11.66 -12.86 19.72
C ASP A 202 -10.27 -13.45 19.83
N GLN A 203 -9.34 -12.81 20.56
CA GLN A 203 -7.91 -13.13 20.62
C GLN A 203 -7.35 -13.48 19.22
N PRO A 204 -7.52 -12.60 18.23
CA PRO A 204 -7.29 -12.94 16.84
C PRO A 204 -5.79 -13.11 16.58
N ARG A 205 -5.43 -14.14 15.81
CA ARG A 205 -4.03 -14.40 15.42
C ARG A 205 -3.45 -13.29 14.53
N LEU A 206 -4.28 -12.65 13.71
CA LEU A 206 -3.92 -11.55 12.79
C LEU A 206 -2.79 -11.91 11.81
N ASP A 207 -2.56 -13.19 11.59
CA ASP A 207 -1.54 -13.75 10.72
C ASP A 207 -2.01 -13.85 9.26
N VAL A 208 -1.06 -14.16 8.38
CA VAL A 208 -1.32 -14.55 6.98
C VAL A 208 -1.37 -16.07 6.90
N ARG A 209 -2.47 -16.61 6.34
CA ARG A 209 -2.73 -18.06 6.18
C ARG A 209 -2.93 -18.43 4.71
N LEU A 210 -2.09 -17.85 3.85
CA LEU A 210 -2.00 -18.23 2.44
C LEU A 210 -0.71 -19.03 2.24
N PRO A 211 -0.76 -20.20 1.58
CA PRO A 211 0.42 -21.02 1.32
C PRO A 211 1.51 -20.22 0.63
N GLY A 212 2.72 -20.23 1.22
CA GLY A 212 3.90 -19.52 0.73
C GLY A 212 3.97 -18.02 1.07
N LEU A 213 3.02 -17.47 1.84
CA LEU A 213 3.00 -16.08 2.28
C LEU A 213 2.98 -15.93 3.81
N GLU A 214 3.12 -16.99 4.57
CA GLU A 214 3.03 -17.00 6.03
C GLU A 214 4.07 -16.08 6.69
N ASN A 215 5.27 -16.01 6.10
CA ASN A 215 6.37 -15.15 6.53
C ASN A 215 6.12 -13.65 6.28
N ARG A 216 5.02 -13.30 5.60
CA ARG A 216 4.57 -11.92 5.41
C ARG A 216 3.50 -11.49 6.43
N SER A 217 3.37 -12.20 7.53
CA SER A 217 2.45 -11.82 8.60
C SER A 217 2.88 -10.47 9.20
N PRO A 218 1.96 -9.48 9.28
CA PRO A 218 2.27 -8.13 9.75
C PRO A 218 2.50 -8.09 11.27
N ARG A 219 3.17 -7.03 11.76
CA ARG A 219 3.26 -6.73 13.21
C ARG A 219 1.85 -6.56 13.77
N ARG A 220 1.57 -7.16 14.92
CA ARG A 220 0.27 -7.04 15.59
C ARG A 220 0.25 -5.83 16.51
N ILE A 221 -0.78 -4.99 16.39
CA ILE A 221 -0.97 -3.78 17.19
C ILE A 221 -2.37 -3.77 17.79
N VAL A 222 -2.49 -3.33 19.02
CA VAL A 222 -3.78 -3.16 19.70
C VAL A 222 -3.98 -1.70 20.09
N LEU A 223 -5.09 -1.11 19.65
CA LEU A 223 -5.54 0.18 20.12
C LEU A 223 -6.27 0.00 21.46
N THR A 224 -5.64 0.42 22.57
CA THR A 224 -6.21 0.27 23.92
C THR A 224 -5.66 1.33 24.86
N ARG A 225 -6.53 1.84 25.75
CA ARG A 225 -6.13 2.67 26.91
C ARG A 225 -5.85 1.82 28.16
N GLY A 226 -6.15 0.53 28.10
CA GLY A 226 -5.87 -0.42 29.18
C GLY A 226 -4.49 -1.06 29.03
N VAL A 227 -4.29 -2.16 29.78
CA VAL A 227 -3.05 -2.93 29.75
C VAL A 227 -2.84 -3.56 28.36
N ALA A 228 -1.64 -3.40 27.81
CA ALA A 228 -1.24 -4.03 26.56
C ALA A 228 -1.23 -5.56 26.72
N PRO A 229 -1.74 -6.33 25.74
CA PRO A 229 -1.59 -7.78 25.75
C PRO A 229 -0.13 -8.19 25.66
N GLU A 230 0.25 -9.29 26.32
CA GLU A 230 1.62 -9.80 26.28
C GLU A 230 2.07 -10.10 24.85
N GLY A 231 3.28 -9.65 24.49
CA GLY A 231 3.88 -9.87 23.17
C GLY A 231 3.19 -9.14 22.01
N VAL A 232 2.33 -8.15 22.30
CA VAL A 232 1.65 -7.34 21.30
C VAL A 232 1.91 -5.86 21.56
N GLU A 233 2.27 -5.13 20.52
CA GLU A 233 2.45 -3.67 20.61
C GLU A 233 1.10 -2.98 20.82
N ALA A 234 1.06 -1.95 21.65
CA ALA A 234 -0.16 -1.19 21.91
C ALA A 234 0.03 0.30 21.69
N ILE A 235 -1.01 0.93 21.16
CA ILE A 235 -1.13 2.39 21.11
C ILE A 235 -2.39 2.81 21.86
N SER A 236 -2.35 4.00 22.49
CA SER A 236 -3.45 4.48 23.36
C SER A 236 -4.48 5.35 22.63
N ALA A 237 -4.13 5.87 21.45
CA ALA A 237 -4.98 6.72 20.62
C ALA A 237 -4.62 6.59 19.14
N PRO A 238 -5.56 6.86 18.19
CA PRO A 238 -5.32 6.73 16.76
C PRO A 238 -4.11 7.51 16.25
N GLU A 239 -3.86 8.73 16.72
CA GLU A 239 -2.79 9.62 16.27
C GLU A 239 -1.39 9.04 16.60
N ARG A 240 -1.32 8.12 17.58
CA ARG A 240 -0.07 7.44 17.96
C ARG A 240 0.47 6.52 16.87
N ILE A 241 -0.26 6.30 15.78
CA ILE A 241 0.27 5.58 14.61
C ILE A 241 1.52 6.25 14.02
N ALA A 242 1.70 7.56 14.20
CA ALA A 242 2.92 8.28 13.81
C ALA A 242 4.18 7.69 14.48
N GLN A 243 4.05 7.14 15.69
CA GLN A 243 5.13 6.58 16.49
C GLN A 243 5.50 5.13 16.10
N LEU A 244 4.74 4.49 15.19
CA LEU A 244 5.01 3.13 14.72
C LEU A 244 6.24 3.13 13.80
N ASP A 245 7.40 2.85 14.39
CA ASP A 245 8.66 2.87 13.65
C ASP A 245 8.70 1.83 12.51
N GLY A 246 9.19 2.27 11.35
CA GLY A 246 9.34 1.46 10.15
C GLY A 246 8.03 1.01 9.50
N VAL A 247 6.85 1.46 9.97
CA VAL A 247 5.54 1.13 9.37
C VAL A 247 5.21 2.14 8.29
N GLN A 248 5.07 1.68 7.06
CA GLN A 248 4.57 2.45 5.91
C GLN A 248 3.08 2.16 5.63
N TYR A 249 2.64 0.93 5.84
CA TYR A 249 1.28 0.47 5.58
C TYR A 249 0.67 -0.16 6.83
N LEU A 250 -0.35 0.49 7.38
CA LEU A 250 -1.14 -0.01 8.50
C LEU A 250 -2.49 -0.53 8.00
N TYR A 251 -2.81 -1.78 8.31
CA TYR A 251 -4.09 -2.42 8.00
C TYR A 251 -4.94 -2.54 9.27
N ILE A 252 -6.14 -1.97 9.26
CA ILE A 252 -7.03 -1.97 10.43
C ILE A 252 -8.17 -2.93 10.20
N GLU A 253 -8.33 -3.90 11.12
CA GLU A 253 -9.44 -4.84 11.18
C GLU A 253 -10.17 -4.69 12.53
N GLY A 254 -10.65 -3.48 12.78
CA GLY A 254 -11.31 -3.14 14.05
C GLY A 254 -12.83 -3.29 14.00
N GLY A 255 -13.43 -3.30 15.19
CA GLY A 255 -14.87 -3.14 15.34
C GLY A 255 -15.31 -1.67 15.15
N PRO A 256 -16.64 -1.40 15.29
CA PRO A 256 -17.22 -0.08 14.98
C PRO A 256 -16.58 1.11 15.70
N LEU A 257 -16.21 0.95 16.95
CA LEU A 257 -15.58 2.01 17.75
C LEU A 257 -14.16 2.33 17.24
N THR A 258 -13.40 1.32 16.81
CA THR A 258 -12.08 1.53 16.22
C THR A 258 -12.20 2.21 14.86
N ALA A 259 -13.16 1.77 14.04
CA ALA A 259 -13.43 2.39 12.75
C ALA A 259 -13.80 3.86 12.89
N ALA A 260 -14.73 4.17 13.82
CA ALA A 260 -15.15 5.54 14.09
C ALA A 260 -13.97 6.41 14.58
N ALA A 261 -13.17 5.94 15.52
CA ALA A 261 -12.04 6.69 16.06
C ALA A 261 -11.03 7.11 14.98
N PHE A 262 -10.71 6.22 14.03
CA PHE A 262 -9.79 6.55 12.93
C PHE A 262 -10.43 7.45 11.86
N LEU A 263 -11.75 7.32 11.63
CA LEU A 263 -12.47 8.16 10.67
C LEU A 263 -12.71 9.57 11.19
N GLN A 264 -12.99 9.74 12.49
CA GLN A 264 -13.15 11.04 13.16
C GLN A 264 -11.86 11.86 13.07
N GLU A 265 -10.70 11.23 13.26
CA GLU A 265 -9.38 11.87 13.16
C GLU A 265 -8.86 12.03 11.72
N ASP A 266 -9.67 11.74 10.70
CA ASP A 266 -9.30 11.75 9.28
C ASP A 266 -7.99 11.01 8.96
N LEU A 267 -7.72 9.91 9.66
CA LEU A 267 -6.50 9.12 9.52
C LEU A 267 -6.61 7.99 8.49
N VAL A 268 -7.82 7.70 7.99
CA VAL A 268 -8.04 6.63 7.00
C VAL A 268 -7.79 7.15 5.60
N ASP A 269 -6.83 6.52 4.90
CA ASP A 269 -6.48 6.85 3.51
C ASP A 269 -7.20 5.97 2.49
N ARG A 270 -7.56 4.73 2.91
CA ARG A 270 -8.24 3.75 2.08
C ARG A 270 -9.28 2.98 2.89
N LEU A 271 -10.47 2.82 2.32
CA LEU A 271 -11.49 1.87 2.82
C LEU A 271 -11.48 0.63 1.94
N GLU A 272 -11.58 -0.55 2.57
CA GLU A 272 -11.81 -1.84 1.89
C GLU A 272 -13.05 -2.49 2.51
N ILE A 273 -14.12 -2.56 1.71
CA ILE A 273 -15.43 -3.05 2.12
C ILE A 273 -15.66 -4.42 1.48
N TYR A 274 -15.91 -5.43 2.31
CA TYR A 274 -16.33 -6.77 1.91
C TYR A 274 -17.78 -6.95 2.32
N ARG A 275 -18.68 -7.07 1.36
CA ARG A 275 -20.12 -7.14 1.60
C ARG A 275 -20.66 -8.51 1.23
N ALA A 276 -21.17 -9.22 2.23
CA ALA A 276 -21.80 -10.52 2.03
C ALA A 276 -23.28 -10.35 1.65
N PRO A 277 -23.85 -11.24 0.83
CA PRO A 277 -25.25 -11.20 0.44
C PRO A 277 -26.20 -11.76 1.52
N ILE A 278 -26.05 -11.26 2.75
CA ILE A 278 -26.87 -11.61 3.92
C ILE A 278 -27.47 -10.36 4.56
N ILE A 279 -28.62 -10.50 5.20
CA ILE A 279 -29.26 -9.46 6.01
C ILE A 279 -29.27 -9.94 7.45
N ILE A 280 -28.77 -9.13 8.38
CA ILE A 280 -28.74 -9.44 9.81
C ILE A 280 -29.97 -8.85 10.50
N GLY A 281 -30.40 -7.65 10.14
CA GLY A 281 -31.54 -6.96 10.74
C GLY A 281 -31.30 -6.59 12.20
N GLY A 282 -31.24 -5.28 12.52
CA GLY A 282 -31.02 -4.81 13.90
C GLY A 282 -29.68 -5.24 14.53
N GLY A 283 -28.66 -5.52 13.70
CA GLY A 283 -27.31 -5.88 14.17
C GLY A 283 -26.45 -4.69 14.57
N VAL A 284 -25.19 -4.95 14.88
CA VAL A 284 -24.17 -3.93 15.21
C VAL A 284 -23.71 -3.26 13.92
N SER A 285 -23.89 -1.93 13.80
CA SER A 285 -23.42 -1.13 12.66
C SER A 285 -21.89 -1.26 12.47
N ALA A 286 -21.45 -1.26 11.22
CA ALA A 286 -20.01 -1.36 10.87
C ALA A 286 -19.18 -0.17 11.34
N ILE A 287 -19.77 1.00 11.46
CA ILE A 287 -19.13 2.25 11.89
C ILE A 287 -19.95 2.83 13.04
N GLY A 288 -19.28 3.24 14.10
CA GLY A 288 -19.89 3.98 15.19
C GLY A 288 -20.25 5.42 14.78
N ASP A 289 -20.79 6.17 15.74
CA ASP A 289 -21.14 7.58 15.51
C ASP A 289 -19.88 8.39 15.12
N LEU A 290 -20.01 9.16 14.05
CA LEU A 290 -18.96 10.08 13.55
C LEU A 290 -19.23 11.53 13.93
N GLY A 291 -20.33 11.83 14.61
CA GLY A 291 -20.73 13.19 14.96
C GLY A 291 -21.04 14.07 13.74
N GLN A 292 -21.53 13.48 12.64
CA GLN A 292 -21.89 14.24 11.43
C GLN A 292 -23.36 14.67 11.49
N ASP A 293 -23.57 15.98 11.59
CA ASP A 293 -24.93 16.55 11.68
C ASP A 293 -25.54 16.84 10.30
N ALA A 294 -24.72 17.03 9.26
CA ALA A 294 -25.20 17.35 7.92
C ALA A 294 -24.72 16.32 6.88
N LEU A 295 -25.64 15.85 6.04
CA LEU A 295 -25.33 14.91 4.96
C LEU A 295 -24.34 15.51 3.94
N ALA A 296 -24.35 16.82 3.74
CA ALA A 296 -23.43 17.53 2.86
C ALA A 296 -21.96 17.28 3.25
N ASP A 297 -21.65 17.15 4.53
CA ASP A 297 -20.29 16.94 5.04
C ASP A 297 -19.77 15.52 4.78
N ALA A 298 -20.64 14.59 4.43
CA ALA A 298 -20.29 13.20 4.10
C ALA A 298 -19.89 13.04 2.62
N HIS A 299 -20.41 13.91 1.74
CA HIS A 299 -20.17 13.78 0.29
C HIS A 299 -18.75 14.18 -0.13
N GLY A 300 -18.29 13.60 -1.27
CA GLY A 300 -17.03 13.96 -1.91
C GLY A 300 -15.76 13.50 -1.18
N ARG A 301 -15.89 12.82 -0.05
CA ARG A 301 -14.74 12.40 0.77
C ARG A 301 -14.05 11.13 0.27
N TRP A 302 -14.73 10.34 -0.55
CA TRP A 302 -14.26 9.02 -0.99
C TRP A 302 -14.47 8.81 -2.48
N ALA A 303 -13.47 8.28 -3.18
CA ALA A 303 -13.54 7.89 -4.58
C ALA A 303 -13.39 6.38 -4.72
N LEU A 304 -14.29 5.72 -5.44
CA LEU A 304 -14.19 4.29 -5.76
C LEU A 304 -12.96 4.05 -6.66
N VAL A 305 -12.08 3.14 -6.26
CA VAL A 305 -10.85 2.82 -6.99
C VAL A 305 -10.75 1.35 -7.42
N ASP A 306 -11.55 0.47 -6.83
CA ASP A 306 -11.60 -0.95 -7.21
C ASP A 306 -12.95 -1.55 -6.80
N CYS A 307 -13.48 -2.45 -7.64
CA CYS A 307 -14.71 -3.20 -7.37
C CYS A 307 -14.58 -4.60 -7.98
N ARG A 308 -14.85 -5.62 -7.19
CA ARG A 308 -14.71 -7.04 -7.60
C ARG A 308 -15.77 -7.92 -6.97
N GLN A 309 -16.08 -9.02 -7.65
CA GLN A 309 -16.82 -10.15 -7.08
C GLN A 309 -15.84 -11.17 -6.49
N LEU A 310 -16.04 -11.60 -5.26
CA LEU A 310 -15.22 -12.59 -4.53
C LEU A 310 -16.11 -13.76 -4.06
N GLY A 311 -16.36 -14.71 -4.93
CA GLY A 311 -17.38 -15.74 -4.70
C GLY A 311 -18.78 -15.11 -4.68
N SER A 312 -19.52 -15.27 -3.58
CA SER A 312 -20.83 -14.62 -3.37
C SER A 312 -20.71 -13.16 -2.90
N ASP A 313 -19.55 -12.76 -2.37
CA ASP A 313 -19.37 -11.44 -1.74
C ASP A 313 -18.89 -10.40 -2.75
N SER A 314 -19.25 -9.13 -2.56
CA SER A 314 -18.60 -8.01 -3.26
C SER A 314 -17.45 -7.43 -2.45
N TYR A 315 -16.45 -6.93 -3.17
CA TYR A 315 -15.33 -6.14 -2.64
C TYR A 315 -15.34 -4.79 -3.30
N GLU A 316 -15.25 -3.76 -2.50
CA GLU A 316 -15.15 -2.37 -2.94
C GLU A 316 -13.99 -1.70 -2.21
N ALA A 317 -13.19 -0.92 -2.94
CA ALA A 317 -12.13 -0.13 -2.34
C ALA A 317 -12.27 1.34 -2.72
N TYR A 318 -12.12 2.20 -1.72
CA TYR A 318 -12.23 3.64 -1.87
C TYR A 318 -10.96 4.32 -1.38
N SER A 319 -10.50 5.34 -2.10
CA SER A 319 -9.45 6.25 -1.65
C SER A 319 -10.04 7.51 -1.05
N ARG A 320 -9.42 8.00 0.03
CA ARG A 320 -9.75 9.29 0.64
C ARG A 320 -9.38 10.42 -0.33
N THR A 321 -10.33 11.31 -0.60
CA THR A 321 -10.14 12.55 -1.36
C THR A 321 -9.89 13.68 -0.36
N ARG A 322 -8.69 14.27 -0.35
CA ARG A 322 -8.30 15.39 0.52
C ARG A 322 -7.99 16.61 -0.32
#